data_dee1377504b9af802beba09ec3291ac1
#
_entry.id   dee1377504b9af802beba09ec3291ac1
#
_cell.length_a   1.000
_cell.length_b   1.000
_cell.length_c   1.000
_cell.angle_alpha   90.00
_cell.angle_beta   90.00
_cell.angle_gamma   90.00
#
_symmetry.space_group_name_H-M   'P 1'
#
loop_
_entity.id
_entity.type
_entity.pdbx_description
1 polymer ?
#
loop_
_entity_poly.entity_id
_entity_poly.type
_entity_poly.pdbx_seq_one_letter_code
_entity_poly.pdbx_strand_id
1 'polypeptide(L)'
;MILSINSERKKELKELLKKTRINFHNFDLLNISLSHKSFLNETQINDKNNEKLEFLGDSVLGLVISEYLYKTYRDLNEGDLARIKSHVVSEDALSKIAREIELSRYILIGKGEEQTGGRYKKTILADTFEALIGSYYLDSNNIVKVRQFIMNFFIKEIELVLQNKHEKDYKTLLQEYVQKNYKVCPIYRLIQESGPEHDKSFSMEVELNKKIIGRGEGKSKKDAEKEAAKNAYIKISSVSVKTETVTNKNKIKKKQNNDNKSRK
;
A
#
# COMPACT_ATOMS: atom_id res chain seq x y z
N MET A 1 -22.37 21.18 -26.02
CA MET A 1 -22.87 22.13 -24.99
C MET A 1 -22.07 21.74 -23.73
N ILE A 2 -21.24 22.65 -23.19
CA ILE A 2 -20.50 22.39 -21.95
C ILE A 2 -21.54 22.30 -20.83
N LEU A 3 -21.39 21.36 -19.90
CA LEU A 3 -22.21 21.24 -18.69
C LEU A 3 -22.15 22.60 -17.95
N SER A 4 -23.15 23.45 -18.13
CA SER A 4 -23.17 24.74 -17.47
C SER A 4 -23.31 24.54 -15.95
N ILE A 5 -22.33 25.01 -15.20
CA ILE A 5 -22.35 24.95 -13.72
C ILE A 5 -23.34 26.00 -13.22
N ASN A 6 -24.50 25.56 -12.77
CA ASN A 6 -25.47 26.44 -12.13
C ASN A 6 -25.01 26.87 -10.73
N SER A 7 -25.72 27.79 -10.11
CA SER A 7 -25.38 28.35 -8.79
C SER A 7 -25.35 27.31 -7.68
N GLU A 8 -26.25 26.30 -7.73
CA GLU A 8 -26.34 25.21 -6.77
C GLU A 8 -25.10 24.30 -6.89
N ARG A 9 -24.80 23.84 -8.11
CA ARG A 9 -23.60 23.03 -8.37
C ARG A 9 -22.33 23.75 -7.94
N LYS A 10 -22.22 25.04 -8.21
CA LYS A 10 -21.09 25.84 -7.78
C LYS A 10 -20.94 25.90 -6.26
N LYS A 11 -22.05 25.88 -5.52
CA LYS A 11 -22.04 25.79 -4.05
C LYS A 11 -21.52 24.45 -3.59
N GLU A 12 -22.00 23.33 -4.14
CA GLU A 12 -21.51 22.00 -3.83
C GLU A 12 -20.01 21.87 -4.06
N LEU A 13 -19.51 22.33 -5.22
CA LEU A 13 -18.09 22.29 -5.55
C LEU A 13 -17.25 23.10 -4.55
N LYS A 14 -17.74 24.28 -4.10
CA LYS A 14 -17.07 25.06 -3.05
C LYS A 14 -17.04 24.33 -1.70
N GLU A 15 -18.08 23.57 -1.36
CA GLU A 15 -18.09 22.75 -0.16
C GLU A 15 -17.01 21.65 -0.21
N LEU A 16 -16.86 20.96 -1.36
CA LEU A 16 -15.79 20.00 -1.58
C LEU A 16 -14.41 20.65 -1.42
N LEU A 17 -14.18 21.80 -2.06
CA LEU A 17 -12.91 22.53 -1.96
C LEU A 17 -12.57 22.92 -0.52
N LYS A 18 -13.57 23.29 0.27
CA LYS A 18 -13.38 23.61 1.70
C LYS A 18 -12.98 22.35 2.50
N LYS A 19 -13.61 21.20 2.23
CA LYS A 19 -13.28 19.92 2.89
C LYS A 19 -11.87 19.44 2.54
N THR A 20 -11.50 19.56 1.27
CA THR A 20 -10.21 19.10 0.77
C THR A 20 -9.07 20.10 1.00
N ARG A 21 -9.42 21.33 1.40
CA ARG A 21 -8.49 22.47 1.62
C ARG A 21 -7.64 22.79 0.39
N ILE A 22 -8.22 22.64 -0.79
CA ILE A 22 -7.58 23.00 -2.07
C ILE A 22 -8.31 24.17 -2.71
N ASN A 23 -7.60 24.90 -3.55
CA ASN A 23 -8.14 26.02 -4.30
C ASN A 23 -8.14 25.66 -5.78
N PHE A 24 -9.28 25.90 -6.44
CA PHE A 24 -9.43 25.74 -7.87
C PHE A 24 -9.78 27.06 -8.54
N HIS A 25 -9.19 27.30 -9.70
CA HIS A 25 -9.48 28.44 -10.56
C HIS A 25 -10.51 28.05 -11.63
N ASN A 26 -10.36 26.86 -12.20
CA ASN A 26 -11.21 26.32 -13.27
C ASN A 26 -12.25 25.33 -12.70
N PHE A 27 -13.45 25.85 -12.41
CA PHE A 27 -14.56 25.03 -11.90
C PHE A 27 -15.08 24.03 -12.92
N ASP A 28 -14.95 24.29 -14.24
CA ASP A 28 -15.35 23.32 -15.26
C ASP A 28 -14.45 22.08 -15.20
N LEU A 29 -13.15 22.27 -15.04
CA LEU A 29 -12.21 21.16 -14.89
C LEU A 29 -12.48 20.33 -13.62
N LEU A 30 -12.80 21.00 -12.50
CA LEU A 30 -13.23 20.34 -11.28
C LEU A 30 -14.53 19.55 -11.50
N ASN A 31 -15.51 20.13 -12.21
CA ASN A 31 -16.77 19.46 -12.48
C ASN A 31 -16.60 18.23 -13.40
N ILE A 32 -15.71 18.31 -14.39
CA ILE A 32 -15.36 17.16 -15.25
C ILE A 32 -14.76 16.03 -14.42
N SER A 33 -13.87 16.32 -13.45
CA SER A 33 -13.27 15.28 -12.60
C SER A 33 -14.30 14.53 -11.76
N LEU A 34 -15.45 15.12 -11.52
CA LEU A 34 -16.57 14.54 -10.76
C LEU A 34 -17.67 13.97 -11.65
N SER A 35 -17.48 13.95 -12.98
CA SER A 35 -18.50 13.51 -13.94
C SER A 35 -18.19 12.10 -14.43
N HIS A 36 -18.92 11.10 -13.90
CA HIS A 36 -18.82 9.72 -14.35
C HIS A 36 -19.44 9.55 -15.76
N LYS A 37 -18.89 8.65 -16.57
CA LYS A 37 -19.36 8.39 -17.95
C LYS A 37 -20.85 8.06 -18.04
N SER A 38 -21.42 7.37 -17.04
CA SER A 38 -22.85 7.02 -17.05
C SER A 38 -23.76 8.25 -17.07
N PHE A 39 -23.36 9.34 -16.41
CA PHE A 39 -24.11 10.58 -16.40
C PHE A 39 -24.18 11.22 -17.80
N LEU A 40 -23.05 11.27 -18.50
CA LEU A 40 -22.98 11.86 -19.84
C LEU A 40 -23.74 11.02 -20.86
N ASN A 41 -23.67 9.70 -20.77
CA ASN A 41 -24.39 8.79 -21.64
C ASN A 41 -25.90 8.95 -21.53
N GLU A 42 -26.43 9.08 -20.31
CA GLU A 42 -27.88 9.26 -20.10
C GLU A 42 -28.39 10.66 -20.47
N THR A 43 -27.59 11.67 -20.22
CA THR A 43 -27.96 13.06 -20.51
C THR A 43 -27.73 13.44 -21.97
N GLN A 44 -27.09 12.55 -22.76
CA GLN A 44 -26.69 12.80 -24.16
C GLN A 44 -25.85 14.07 -24.33
N ILE A 45 -25.19 14.51 -23.25
CA ILE A 45 -24.29 15.65 -23.27
C ILE A 45 -22.95 15.18 -23.84
N ASN A 46 -22.57 15.70 -24.99
CA ASN A 46 -21.27 15.45 -25.57
C ASN A 46 -20.21 16.29 -24.88
N ASP A 47 -19.86 15.90 -23.67
CA ASP A 47 -18.85 16.55 -22.84
C ASP A 47 -17.81 15.51 -22.38
N LYS A 48 -16.82 15.97 -21.64
CA LYS A 48 -15.73 15.16 -21.11
C LYS A 48 -16.14 14.51 -19.80
N ASN A 49 -15.90 13.22 -19.66
CA ASN A 49 -15.98 12.51 -18.39
C ASN A 49 -14.63 12.54 -17.65
N ASN A 50 -14.58 11.90 -16.50
CA ASN A 50 -13.40 11.88 -15.62
C ASN A 50 -12.27 10.93 -16.06
N GLU A 51 -12.48 9.99 -16.99
CA GLU A 51 -11.52 8.92 -17.32
C GLU A 51 -10.12 9.44 -17.72
N LYS A 52 -10.04 10.53 -18.50
CA LYS A 52 -8.72 11.10 -18.87
C LYS A 52 -8.03 11.79 -17.71
N LEU A 53 -8.79 12.35 -16.78
CA LEU A 53 -8.25 12.98 -15.57
C LEU A 53 -7.82 11.91 -14.55
N GLU A 54 -8.54 10.81 -14.45
CA GLU A 54 -8.17 9.61 -13.72
C GLU A 54 -6.80 9.08 -14.18
N PHE A 55 -6.65 8.82 -15.49
CA PHE A 55 -5.38 8.37 -16.06
C PHE A 55 -4.20 9.28 -15.69
N LEU A 56 -4.40 10.60 -15.76
CA LEU A 56 -3.37 11.56 -15.37
C LEU A 56 -3.15 11.54 -13.84
N GLY A 57 -4.23 11.45 -13.08
CA GLY A 57 -4.21 11.46 -11.61
C GLY A 57 -3.47 10.27 -11.03
N ASP A 58 -3.69 9.06 -11.55
CA ASP A 58 -2.92 7.85 -11.19
C ASP A 58 -1.42 8.09 -11.37
N SER A 59 -1.01 8.60 -12.53
CA SER A 59 0.39 8.88 -12.82
C SER A 59 1.00 9.90 -11.86
N VAL A 60 0.27 10.97 -11.54
CA VAL A 60 0.71 12.01 -10.59
C VAL A 60 0.77 11.47 -9.17
N LEU A 61 -0.23 10.73 -8.74
CA LEU A 61 -0.27 10.04 -7.44
C LEU A 61 0.91 9.08 -7.30
N GLY A 62 1.09 8.23 -8.31
CA GLY A 62 2.18 7.26 -8.35
C GLY A 62 3.56 7.90 -8.25
N LEU A 63 3.78 9.04 -8.93
CA LEU A 63 5.01 9.82 -8.85
C LEU A 63 5.23 10.38 -7.43
N VAL A 64 4.23 11.04 -6.88
CA VAL A 64 4.32 11.71 -5.56
C VAL A 64 4.60 10.70 -4.45
N ILE A 65 3.89 9.56 -4.44
CA ILE A 65 4.09 8.51 -3.44
C ILE A 65 5.47 7.86 -3.61
N SER A 66 5.88 7.54 -4.84
CA SER A 66 7.21 6.96 -5.10
C SER A 66 8.34 7.88 -4.65
N GLU A 67 8.26 9.17 -4.95
CA GLU A 67 9.25 10.16 -4.53
C GLU A 67 9.32 10.27 -3.00
N TYR A 68 8.16 10.32 -2.34
CA TYR A 68 8.10 10.39 -0.88
C TYR A 68 8.72 9.16 -0.23
N LEU A 69 8.34 7.96 -0.67
CA LEU A 69 8.88 6.71 -0.15
C LEU A 69 10.39 6.62 -0.34
N TYR A 70 10.90 6.93 -1.53
CA TYR A 70 12.32 6.93 -1.85
C TYR A 70 13.14 7.88 -0.97
N LYS A 71 12.63 9.09 -0.73
CA LYS A 71 13.33 10.10 0.08
C LYS A 71 13.30 9.81 1.57
N THR A 72 12.20 9.24 2.05
CA THR A 72 11.94 9.07 3.49
C THR A 72 12.46 7.74 4.03
N TYR A 73 12.35 6.65 3.26
CA TYR A 73 12.66 5.29 3.73
C TYR A 73 13.88 4.72 3.00
N ARG A 74 15.04 5.34 3.22
CA ARG A 74 16.31 5.04 2.53
C ARG A 74 16.84 3.62 2.77
N ASP A 75 16.50 3.02 3.91
CA ASP A 75 16.95 1.69 4.30
C ASP A 75 16.08 0.55 3.72
N LEU A 76 14.97 0.89 3.06
CA LEU A 76 14.10 -0.08 2.41
C LEU A 76 14.62 -0.38 0.99
N ASN A 77 14.56 -1.68 0.62
CA ASN A 77 14.87 -2.09 -0.75
C ASN A 77 13.73 -1.74 -1.72
N GLU A 78 13.99 -1.85 -3.01
CA GLU A 78 13.02 -1.53 -4.08
C GLU A 78 11.71 -2.33 -3.96
N GLY A 79 11.79 -3.65 -3.71
CA GLY A 79 10.62 -4.50 -3.55
C GLY A 79 9.73 -4.08 -2.38
N ASP A 80 10.34 -3.62 -1.28
CA ASP A 80 9.62 -3.07 -0.13
C ASP A 80 8.90 -1.76 -0.47
N LEU A 81 9.58 -0.86 -1.18
CA LEU A 81 9.00 0.42 -1.61
C LEU A 81 7.83 0.19 -2.60
N ALA A 82 8.02 -0.71 -3.56
CA ALA A 82 6.99 -1.08 -4.53
C ALA A 82 5.74 -1.69 -3.85
N ARG A 83 5.93 -2.56 -2.86
CA ARG A 83 4.84 -3.16 -2.09
C ARG A 83 4.06 -2.13 -1.27
N ILE A 84 4.75 -1.21 -0.57
CA ILE A 84 4.10 -0.13 0.17
C ILE A 84 3.30 0.74 -0.79
N LYS A 85 3.91 1.17 -1.90
CA LYS A 85 3.23 1.94 -2.93
C LYS A 85 1.98 1.24 -3.41
N SER A 86 2.08 0.00 -3.89
CA SER A 86 0.93 -0.77 -4.41
C SER A 86 -0.22 -0.86 -3.41
N HIS A 87 0.07 -0.97 -2.10
CA HIS A 87 -0.96 -1.03 -1.07
C HIS A 87 -1.65 0.33 -0.88
N VAL A 88 -0.87 1.40 -0.76
CA VAL A 88 -1.44 2.73 -0.45
C VAL A 88 -2.15 3.38 -1.63
N VAL A 89 -1.79 3.06 -2.89
CA VAL A 89 -2.51 3.53 -4.09
C VAL A 89 -3.54 2.51 -4.60
N SER A 90 -3.89 1.50 -3.80
CA SER A 90 -4.91 0.51 -4.18
C SER A 90 -6.30 1.12 -4.19
N GLU A 91 -7.21 0.54 -4.99
CA GLU A 91 -8.63 0.89 -5.01
C GLU A 91 -9.25 0.94 -3.60
N ASP A 92 -8.89 -0.02 -2.74
CA ASP A 92 -9.35 -0.05 -1.36
C ASP A 92 -8.92 1.18 -0.56
N ALA A 93 -7.65 1.57 -0.65
CA ALA A 93 -7.13 2.75 0.04
C ALA A 93 -7.73 4.05 -0.52
N LEU A 94 -7.76 4.19 -1.84
CA LEU A 94 -8.33 5.38 -2.50
C LEU A 94 -9.81 5.55 -2.21
N SER A 95 -10.59 4.47 -2.29
CA SER A 95 -12.02 4.51 -1.98
C SER A 95 -12.31 4.86 -0.51
N LYS A 96 -11.42 4.45 0.42
CA LYS A 96 -11.51 4.84 1.83
C LYS A 96 -11.31 6.34 1.99
N ILE A 97 -10.26 6.92 1.40
CA ILE A 97 -9.99 8.35 1.41
C ILE A 97 -11.17 9.12 0.78
N ALA A 98 -11.67 8.67 -0.37
CA ALA A 98 -12.83 9.26 -1.04
C ALA A 98 -14.07 9.29 -0.14
N ARG A 99 -14.30 8.26 0.68
CA ARG A 99 -15.40 8.24 1.67
C ARG A 99 -15.15 9.22 2.80
N GLU A 100 -13.93 9.34 3.32
CA GLU A 100 -13.58 10.28 4.39
C GLU A 100 -13.89 11.74 4.02
N ILE A 101 -13.69 12.11 2.75
CA ILE A 101 -14.03 13.44 2.24
C ILE A 101 -15.46 13.52 1.70
N GLU A 102 -16.25 12.47 1.83
CA GLU A 102 -17.63 12.36 1.31
C GLU A 102 -17.72 12.64 -0.20
N LEU A 103 -16.73 12.19 -0.97
CA LEU A 103 -16.62 12.49 -2.40
C LEU A 103 -17.86 12.01 -3.17
N SER A 104 -18.48 10.90 -2.73
CA SER A 104 -19.71 10.35 -3.30
C SER A 104 -20.84 11.38 -3.46
N ARG A 105 -20.96 12.38 -2.57
CA ARG A 105 -22.02 13.41 -2.62
C ARG A 105 -21.89 14.32 -3.84
N TYR A 106 -20.68 14.46 -4.38
CA TYR A 106 -20.36 15.42 -5.43
C TYR A 106 -20.26 14.79 -6.82
N ILE A 107 -20.31 13.45 -6.91
CA ILE A 107 -20.21 12.74 -8.20
C ILE A 107 -21.50 12.90 -9.00
N LEU A 108 -21.36 13.33 -10.25
CA LEU A 108 -22.43 13.26 -11.24
C LEU A 108 -22.44 11.86 -11.84
N ILE A 109 -23.55 11.14 -11.64
CA ILE A 109 -23.70 9.74 -12.02
C ILE A 109 -25.07 9.53 -12.69
N GLY A 110 -25.16 8.62 -13.66
CA GLY A 110 -26.39 8.30 -14.33
C GLY A 110 -27.37 7.54 -13.40
N LYS A 111 -28.68 7.69 -13.67
CA LYS A 111 -29.73 7.07 -12.86
C LYS A 111 -29.62 5.54 -12.80
N GLY A 112 -29.28 4.89 -13.90
CA GLY A 112 -29.09 3.45 -13.95
C GLY A 112 -27.94 2.98 -13.07
N GLU A 113 -26.80 3.67 -13.10
CA GLU A 113 -25.66 3.38 -12.25
C GLU A 113 -25.96 3.70 -10.77
N GLU A 114 -26.69 4.79 -10.49
CA GLU A 114 -27.15 5.16 -9.15
C GLU A 114 -28.02 4.06 -8.52
N GLN A 115 -28.98 3.51 -9.29
CA GLN A 115 -29.89 2.45 -8.81
C GLN A 115 -29.15 1.17 -8.41
N THR A 116 -27.99 0.91 -8.99
CA THR A 116 -27.13 -0.24 -8.61
C THR A 116 -26.13 0.09 -7.49
N GLY A 117 -26.30 1.22 -6.83
CA GLY A 117 -25.41 1.68 -5.77
C GLY A 117 -24.06 2.19 -6.28
N GLY A 118 -23.97 2.57 -7.55
CA GLY A 118 -22.75 3.00 -8.21
C GLY A 118 -21.98 4.08 -7.48
N ARG A 119 -22.69 5.05 -6.89
CA ARG A 119 -22.13 6.15 -6.09
C ARG A 119 -21.23 5.69 -4.96
N TYR A 120 -21.42 4.47 -4.45
CA TYR A 120 -20.67 3.90 -3.32
C TYR A 120 -19.75 2.75 -3.74
N LYS A 121 -19.68 2.42 -5.05
CA LYS A 121 -18.75 1.43 -5.57
C LYS A 121 -17.32 1.91 -5.35
N LYS A 122 -16.45 1.01 -4.90
CA LYS A 122 -15.05 1.34 -4.62
C LYS A 122 -14.33 1.88 -5.86
N THR A 123 -14.53 1.24 -7.01
CA THR A 123 -13.95 1.65 -8.30
C THR A 123 -14.32 3.10 -8.62
N ILE A 124 -15.62 3.45 -8.65
CA ILE A 124 -16.07 4.80 -8.98
C ILE A 124 -15.51 5.86 -8.01
N LEU A 125 -15.41 5.52 -6.73
CA LEU A 125 -14.84 6.41 -5.73
C LEU A 125 -13.34 6.60 -5.91
N ALA A 126 -12.60 5.53 -6.19
CA ALA A 126 -11.16 5.57 -6.42
C ALA A 126 -10.84 6.36 -7.69
N ASP A 127 -11.47 6.02 -8.82
CA ASP A 127 -11.30 6.67 -10.12
C ASP A 127 -11.60 8.17 -10.03
N THR A 128 -12.68 8.54 -9.30
CA THR A 128 -13.04 9.95 -9.09
C THR A 128 -12.01 10.68 -8.23
N PHE A 129 -11.43 10.01 -7.24
CA PHE A 129 -10.38 10.63 -6.41
C PHE A 129 -9.10 10.85 -7.22
N GLU A 130 -8.71 9.91 -8.05
CA GLU A 130 -7.60 10.07 -8.99
C GLU A 130 -7.88 11.20 -9.99
N ALA A 131 -9.09 11.24 -10.55
CA ALA A 131 -9.49 12.33 -11.45
C ALA A 131 -9.44 13.71 -10.75
N LEU A 132 -9.79 13.79 -9.48
CA LEU A 132 -9.64 15.00 -8.68
C LEU A 132 -8.16 15.42 -8.54
N ILE A 133 -7.25 14.46 -8.31
CA ILE A 133 -5.80 14.72 -8.28
C ILE A 133 -5.33 15.23 -9.65
N GLY A 134 -5.70 14.57 -10.73
CA GLY A 134 -5.33 14.95 -12.10
C GLY A 134 -5.83 16.35 -12.47
N SER A 135 -7.08 16.65 -12.13
CA SER A 135 -7.67 17.98 -12.36
C SER A 135 -6.97 19.07 -11.54
N TYR A 136 -6.65 18.79 -10.26
CA TYR A 136 -5.94 19.74 -9.43
C TYR A 136 -4.50 19.98 -9.90
N TYR A 137 -3.85 18.95 -10.43
CA TYR A 137 -2.53 19.09 -11.05
C TYR A 137 -2.57 20.04 -12.25
N LEU A 138 -3.53 19.91 -13.15
CA LEU A 138 -3.70 20.77 -14.31
C LEU A 138 -4.10 22.20 -13.92
N ASP A 139 -5.01 22.36 -12.96
CA ASP A 139 -5.49 23.66 -12.53
C ASP A 139 -4.44 24.48 -11.78
N SER A 140 -3.73 23.82 -10.85
CA SER A 140 -2.73 24.51 -10.03
C SER A 140 -1.41 24.78 -10.77
N ASN A 141 -1.12 23.97 -11.79
CA ASN A 141 0.18 23.93 -12.50
C ASN A 141 1.39 23.93 -11.53
N ASN A 142 1.21 23.29 -10.36
CA ASN A 142 2.19 23.31 -9.27
C ASN A 142 2.23 21.99 -8.52
N ILE A 143 3.23 21.16 -8.84
CA ILE A 143 3.40 19.83 -8.23
C ILE A 143 3.61 19.88 -6.70
N VAL A 144 4.13 20.97 -6.16
CA VAL A 144 4.33 21.11 -4.70
C VAL A 144 2.99 21.21 -3.98
N LYS A 145 2.03 21.98 -4.52
CA LYS A 145 0.67 22.07 -3.97
C LYS A 145 -0.04 20.72 -4.06
N VAL A 146 0.09 20.04 -5.19
CA VAL A 146 -0.52 18.70 -5.40
C VAL A 146 0.08 17.69 -4.44
N ARG A 147 1.40 17.70 -4.25
CA ARG A 147 2.07 16.86 -3.25
C ARG A 147 1.52 17.09 -1.84
N GLN A 148 1.39 18.33 -1.43
CA GLN A 148 0.81 18.66 -0.12
C GLN A 148 -0.61 18.10 0.03
N PHE A 149 -1.44 18.26 -0.99
CA PHE A 149 -2.79 17.72 -1.00
C PHE A 149 -2.78 16.18 -0.84
N ILE A 150 -2.02 15.47 -1.68
CA ILE A 150 -1.90 14.01 -1.62
C ILE A 150 -1.40 13.59 -0.23
N MET A 151 -0.30 14.14 0.24
CA MET A 151 0.34 13.71 1.48
C MET A 151 -0.51 13.93 2.73
N ASN A 152 -1.46 14.89 2.73
CA ASN A 152 -2.41 15.06 3.83
C ASN A 152 -3.24 13.79 4.11
N PHE A 153 -3.49 12.95 3.10
CA PHE A 153 -4.25 11.71 3.23
C PHE A 153 -3.34 10.49 3.38
N PHE A 154 -2.22 10.48 2.67
CA PHE A 154 -1.43 9.26 2.50
C PHE A 154 -0.40 9.01 3.59
N ILE A 155 0.05 10.02 4.35
CA ILE A 155 1.03 9.82 5.43
C ILE A 155 0.54 8.76 6.42
N LYS A 156 -0.70 8.88 6.90
CA LYS A 156 -1.29 7.91 7.84
C LYS A 156 -1.41 6.51 7.26
N GLU A 157 -1.84 6.39 6.00
CA GLU A 157 -1.96 5.10 5.34
C GLU A 157 -0.58 4.43 5.15
N ILE A 158 0.45 5.20 4.78
CA ILE A 158 1.84 4.72 4.69
C ILE A 158 2.32 4.23 6.06
N GLU A 159 2.10 4.99 7.13
CA GLU A 159 2.48 4.61 8.49
C GLU A 159 1.77 3.34 8.94
N LEU A 160 0.47 3.20 8.66
CA LEU A 160 -0.29 1.98 8.96
C LEU A 160 0.27 0.77 8.22
N VAL A 161 0.59 0.91 6.93
CA VAL A 161 1.20 -0.17 6.15
C VAL A 161 2.57 -0.54 6.72
N LEU A 162 3.36 0.45 7.13
CA LEU A 162 4.66 0.21 7.76
C LEU A 162 4.53 -0.43 9.15
N GLN A 163 3.56 -0.04 9.96
CA GLN A 163 3.27 -0.67 11.25
C GLN A 163 2.78 -2.11 11.07
N ASN A 164 1.87 -2.35 10.11
CA ASN A 164 1.43 -3.70 9.73
C ASN A 164 2.56 -4.51 9.04
N LYS A 165 3.60 -3.84 8.52
CA LYS A 165 4.84 -4.46 8.07
C LYS A 165 5.68 -5.01 9.25
N HIS A 166 5.44 -4.57 10.49
CA HIS A 166 5.95 -5.24 11.68
C HIS A 166 5.23 -6.56 11.99
N GLU A 167 4.03 -6.79 11.45
CA GLU A 167 3.58 -8.15 11.10
C GLU A 167 4.24 -8.57 9.77
N LYS A 168 5.58 -8.63 9.79
CA LYS A 168 6.38 -9.08 8.66
C LYS A 168 5.73 -10.33 8.09
N ASP A 169 5.59 -10.39 6.77
CA ASP A 169 5.27 -11.67 6.11
C ASP A 169 6.46 -12.62 6.31
N TYR A 170 6.53 -13.11 7.55
CA TYR A 170 7.58 -14.01 7.97
C TYR A 170 7.61 -15.30 7.14
N LYS A 171 6.50 -15.65 6.47
CA LYS A 171 6.48 -16.78 5.54
C LYS A 171 7.33 -16.48 4.32
N THR A 172 7.14 -15.34 3.69
CA THR A 172 7.95 -14.90 2.53
C THR A 172 9.41 -14.68 2.94
N LEU A 173 9.67 -13.99 4.05
CA LEU A 173 11.03 -13.77 4.55
C LEU A 173 11.77 -15.08 4.86
N LEU A 174 11.08 -16.02 5.49
CA LEU A 174 11.64 -17.33 5.78
C LEU A 174 11.93 -18.11 4.52
N GLN A 175 11.01 -18.10 3.56
CA GLN A 175 11.15 -18.78 2.28
C GLN A 175 12.35 -18.24 1.49
N GLU A 176 12.45 -16.92 1.34
CA GLU A 176 13.58 -16.26 0.66
C GLU A 176 14.91 -16.58 1.33
N TYR A 177 14.96 -16.47 2.66
CA TYR A 177 16.16 -16.77 3.44
C TYR A 177 16.61 -18.21 3.28
N VAL A 178 15.67 -19.17 3.40
CA VAL A 178 15.94 -20.60 3.30
C VAL A 178 16.32 -20.97 1.88
N GLN A 179 15.64 -20.45 0.87
CA GLN A 179 15.95 -20.69 -0.52
C GLN A 179 17.33 -20.14 -0.91
N LYS A 180 17.68 -18.96 -0.42
CA LYS A 180 18.99 -18.33 -0.66
C LYS A 180 20.14 -19.13 -0.04
N ASN A 181 20.00 -19.56 1.22
CA ASN A 181 21.08 -20.14 2.00
C ASN A 181 21.14 -21.66 1.95
N TYR A 182 19.99 -22.34 1.80
CA TYR A 182 19.89 -23.82 1.87
C TYR A 182 19.38 -24.46 0.58
N LYS A 183 18.89 -23.64 -0.39
CA LYS A 183 18.38 -24.12 -1.72
C LYS A 183 17.19 -25.09 -1.61
N VAL A 184 16.40 -24.99 -0.53
CA VAL A 184 15.18 -25.76 -0.26
C VAL A 184 14.06 -24.84 0.19
N CYS A 185 12.83 -25.36 0.26
CA CYS A 185 11.68 -24.62 0.78
C CYS A 185 11.32 -25.10 2.20
N PRO A 186 10.85 -24.23 3.09
CA PRO A 186 10.31 -24.63 4.39
C PRO A 186 9.00 -25.39 4.22
N ILE A 187 8.79 -26.45 5.03
CA ILE A 187 7.57 -27.27 5.03
C ILE A 187 6.79 -26.96 6.30
N TYR A 188 5.50 -26.66 6.15
CA TYR A 188 4.60 -26.38 7.27
C TYR A 188 3.74 -27.61 7.57
N ARG A 189 3.62 -27.98 8.85
CA ARG A 189 2.81 -29.11 9.29
C ARG A 189 1.89 -28.69 10.42
N LEU A 190 0.62 -29.08 10.33
CA LEU A 190 -0.33 -28.97 11.44
C LEU A 190 0.02 -30.05 12.46
N ILE A 191 0.27 -29.65 13.71
CA ILE A 191 0.57 -30.55 14.82
C ILE A 191 -0.71 -30.90 15.57
N GLN A 192 -1.52 -29.87 15.86
CA GLN A 192 -2.71 -30.00 16.70
C GLN A 192 -3.78 -28.99 16.31
N GLU A 193 -5.02 -29.45 16.39
CA GLU A 193 -6.22 -28.61 16.36
C GLU A 193 -7.01 -28.91 17.64
N SER A 194 -7.33 -27.89 18.44
CA SER A 194 -7.98 -28.04 19.74
C SER A 194 -8.99 -26.93 19.99
N GLY A 195 -9.90 -27.14 20.92
CA GLY A 195 -10.97 -26.19 21.30
C GLY A 195 -12.29 -26.44 20.60
N PRO A 196 -13.40 -25.83 21.11
CA PRO A 196 -14.73 -25.92 20.51
C PRO A 196 -14.78 -25.17 19.18
N GLU A 197 -15.81 -25.43 18.36
CA GLU A 197 -15.92 -24.85 17.00
C GLU A 197 -15.84 -23.32 16.95
N HIS A 198 -16.33 -22.64 17.98
CA HIS A 198 -16.34 -21.19 18.07
C HIS A 198 -15.04 -20.59 18.67
N ASP A 199 -14.13 -21.44 19.18
CA ASP A 199 -12.84 -20.99 19.76
C ASP A 199 -11.71 -22.01 19.50
N LYS A 200 -11.54 -22.37 18.23
CA LYS A 200 -10.48 -23.27 17.80
C LYS A 200 -9.11 -22.65 17.94
N SER A 201 -8.12 -23.47 18.33
CA SER A 201 -6.71 -23.16 18.35
C SER A 201 -5.95 -24.17 17.49
N PHE A 202 -5.00 -23.67 16.70
CA PHE A 202 -4.19 -24.44 15.78
C PHE A 202 -2.72 -24.29 16.16
N SER A 203 -2.00 -25.42 16.21
CA SER A 203 -0.54 -25.43 16.39
C SER A 203 0.12 -25.92 15.11
N MET A 204 1.08 -25.16 14.61
CA MET A 204 1.84 -25.45 13.39
C MET A 204 3.33 -25.51 13.69
N GLU A 205 4.05 -26.34 12.92
CA GLU A 205 5.51 -26.36 12.92
C GLU A 205 6.07 -26.12 11.52
N VAL A 206 7.28 -25.58 11.49
CA VAL A 206 8.06 -25.38 10.28
C VAL A 206 9.26 -26.29 10.31
N GLU A 207 9.40 -27.09 9.27
CA GLU A 207 10.50 -28.03 9.07
C GLU A 207 11.44 -27.56 7.96
N LEU A 208 12.73 -27.70 8.19
CA LEU A 208 13.80 -27.48 7.21
C LEU A 208 14.76 -28.68 7.27
N ASN A 209 14.95 -29.41 6.16
CA ASN A 209 15.83 -30.57 6.10
C ASN A 209 15.56 -31.59 7.24
N LYS A 210 14.29 -31.93 7.46
CA LYS A 210 13.83 -32.86 8.53
C LYS A 210 14.09 -32.35 9.96
N LYS A 211 14.44 -31.07 10.15
CA LYS A 211 14.59 -30.46 11.48
C LYS A 211 13.52 -29.42 11.69
N ILE A 212 12.87 -29.44 12.83
CA ILE A 212 11.90 -28.40 13.24
C ILE A 212 12.68 -27.15 13.57
N ILE A 213 12.42 -26.07 12.84
CA ILE A 213 13.07 -24.78 13.02
C ILE A 213 12.20 -23.74 13.72
N GLY A 214 10.87 -23.91 13.74
CA GLY A 214 9.94 -23.02 14.42
C GLY A 214 8.61 -23.71 14.71
N ARG A 215 7.87 -23.18 15.70
CA ARG A 215 6.50 -23.55 16.05
C ARG A 215 5.69 -22.29 16.30
N GLY A 216 4.39 -22.34 16.04
CA GLY A 216 3.48 -21.24 16.26
C GLY A 216 2.06 -21.71 16.51
N GLU A 217 1.32 -20.91 17.24
CA GLU A 217 -0.09 -21.13 17.57
C GLU A 217 -0.93 -19.95 17.09
N GLY A 218 -2.21 -20.22 16.80
CA GLY A 218 -3.12 -19.18 16.33
C GLY A 218 -4.57 -19.64 16.32
N LYS A 219 -5.48 -18.66 16.20
CA LYS A 219 -6.93 -18.91 16.11
C LYS A 219 -7.36 -19.41 14.72
N SER A 220 -6.47 -19.33 13.73
CA SER A 220 -6.64 -19.97 12.43
C SER A 220 -5.35 -20.67 12.02
N LYS A 221 -5.45 -21.63 11.09
CA LYS A 221 -4.26 -22.28 10.49
C LYS A 221 -3.29 -21.25 9.92
N LYS A 222 -3.81 -20.19 9.28
CA LYS A 222 -3.02 -19.10 8.70
C LYS A 222 -2.26 -18.29 9.75
N ASP A 223 -2.86 -18.03 10.90
CA ASP A 223 -2.21 -17.29 11.99
C ASP A 223 -1.14 -18.14 12.67
N ALA A 224 -1.43 -19.43 12.90
CA ALA A 224 -0.46 -20.39 13.43
C ALA A 224 0.74 -20.56 12.49
N GLU A 225 0.52 -20.63 11.16
CA GLU A 225 1.59 -20.65 10.16
C GLU A 225 2.45 -19.37 10.18
N LYS A 226 1.83 -18.19 10.29
CA LYS A 226 2.57 -16.92 10.38
C LYS A 226 3.46 -16.87 11.62
N GLU A 227 2.93 -17.28 12.77
CA GLU A 227 3.69 -17.27 14.03
C GLU A 227 4.81 -18.34 14.00
N ALA A 228 4.56 -19.52 13.43
CA ALA A 228 5.59 -20.53 13.23
C ALA A 228 6.73 -20.04 12.31
N ALA A 229 6.36 -19.35 11.21
CA ALA A 229 7.34 -18.75 10.30
C ALA A 229 8.19 -17.67 10.97
N LYS A 230 7.56 -16.82 11.78
CA LYS A 230 8.22 -15.76 12.55
C LYS A 230 9.26 -16.35 13.51
N ASN A 231 8.86 -17.32 14.32
CA ASN A 231 9.75 -17.98 15.27
C ASN A 231 10.90 -18.72 14.56
N ALA A 232 10.62 -19.36 13.42
CA ALA A 232 11.64 -19.99 12.59
C ALA A 232 12.64 -18.96 12.05
N TYR A 233 12.16 -17.86 11.45
CA TYR A 233 13.00 -16.83 10.85
C TYR A 233 13.92 -16.16 11.88
N ILE A 234 13.39 -15.76 13.04
CA ILE A 234 14.17 -15.16 14.14
C ILE A 234 15.28 -16.11 14.59
N LYS A 235 14.95 -17.41 14.77
CA LYS A 235 15.90 -18.41 15.21
C LYS A 235 17.05 -18.62 14.24
N ILE A 236 16.76 -18.78 12.94
CA ILE A 236 17.81 -19.08 11.94
C ILE A 236 18.61 -17.83 11.55
N SER A 237 18.01 -16.63 11.54
CA SER A 237 18.71 -15.38 11.23
C SER A 237 19.68 -14.98 12.36
N SER A 238 19.32 -15.22 13.63
CA SER A 238 20.19 -14.93 14.77
C SER A 238 21.42 -15.85 14.86
N VAL A 239 21.35 -17.07 14.33
CA VAL A 239 22.48 -18.00 14.29
C VAL A 239 23.52 -17.59 13.25
N SER A 240 23.08 -17.06 12.10
CA SER A 240 23.99 -16.60 11.03
C SER A 240 24.84 -15.40 11.45
N VAL A 241 24.28 -14.46 12.20
CA VAL A 241 25.01 -13.30 12.72
C VAL A 241 26.14 -13.72 13.67
N LYS A 242 25.93 -14.77 14.46
CA LYS A 242 26.98 -15.28 15.37
C LYS A 242 28.13 -15.97 14.62
N THR A 243 27.84 -16.62 13.50
CA THR A 243 28.86 -17.36 12.71
C THR A 243 29.76 -16.39 11.93
N GLU A 244 29.21 -15.31 11.38
CA GLU A 244 30.02 -14.28 10.67
C GLU A 244 30.92 -13.48 11.62
N THR A 245 30.46 -13.20 12.84
CA THR A 245 31.24 -12.48 13.86
C THR A 245 32.45 -13.29 14.35
N VAL A 246 32.30 -14.61 14.45
CA VAL A 246 33.37 -15.54 14.86
C VAL A 246 34.40 -15.72 13.72
N THR A 247 33.93 -15.81 12.48
CA THR A 247 34.83 -15.98 11.30
C THR A 247 35.65 -14.73 11.03
N ASN A 248 35.09 -13.55 11.23
CA ASN A 248 35.84 -12.28 11.10
C ASN A 248 36.87 -12.07 12.23
N LYS A 249 36.53 -12.44 13.47
CA LYS A 249 37.52 -12.39 14.59
C LYS A 249 38.68 -13.33 14.36
N ASN A 250 38.46 -14.50 13.77
CA ASN A 250 39.53 -15.47 13.47
C ASN A 250 40.40 -15.05 12.27
N LYS A 251 39.82 -14.34 11.27
CA LYS A 251 40.60 -13.76 10.14
C LYS A 251 41.50 -12.61 10.61
N ILE A 252 41.02 -11.78 11.55
CA ILE A 252 41.79 -10.66 12.11
C ILE A 252 42.96 -11.18 12.94
N LYS A 253 42.72 -12.20 13.82
CA LYS A 253 43.81 -12.83 14.63
C LYS A 253 44.86 -13.52 13.76
N LYS A 254 44.50 -14.17 12.64
CA LYS A 254 45.47 -14.77 11.72
C LYS A 254 46.29 -13.74 10.96
N LYS A 255 45.73 -12.57 10.60
CA LYS A 255 46.51 -11.48 9.99
C LYS A 255 47.52 -10.87 10.96
N GLN A 256 47.12 -10.62 12.21
CA GLN A 256 48.02 -10.06 13.21
C GLN A 256 49.19 -10.99 13.60
N ASN A 257 48.97 -12.33 13.59
CA ASN A 257 50.02 -13.30 13.82
C ASN A 257 51.01 -13.48 12.68
N ASN A 258 50.60 -13.24 11.43
CA ASN A 258 51.48 -13.27 10.28
C ASN A 258 52.37 -12.02 10.15
N ASP A 259 51.81 -10.86 10.50
CA ASP A 259 52.57 -9.59 10.49
C ASP A 259 53.63 -9.52 11.59
N ASN A 260 53.47 -10.25 12.68
CA ASN A 260 54.47 -10.39 13.74
C ASN A 260 55.55 -11.42 13.44
N LYS A 261 55.35 -12.35 12.47
CA LYS A 261 56.38 -13.30 12.05
C LYS A 261 57.26 -12.77 10.95
N SER A 262 56.88 -11.74 10.23
CA SER A 262 57.67 -11.10 9.18
C SER A 262 58.51 -9.92 9.68
N ARG A 263 58.52 -9.66 11.02
CA ARG A 263 59.32 -8.62 11.64
C ARG A 263 60.40 -9.17 12.61
N LYS A 264 60.69 -10.46 12.50
CA LYS A 264 61.86 -11.09 13.11
C LYS A 264 62.71 -11.71 12.01
#